data_22fc577a82570fb4bf5008d5e89d3ade
#
_entry.id   22fc577a82570fb4bf5008d5e89d3ade
#
_cell.length_a   1.000
_cell.length_b   1.000
_cell.length_c   1.000
_cell.angle_alpha   90.00
_cell.angle_beta   90.00
_cell.angle_gamma   90.00
#
_symmetry.space_group_name_H-M   'P 1'
#
loop_
_entity.id
_entity.type
_entity.pdbx_description
1 polymer ?
#
loop_
_entity_poly.entity_id
_entity_poly.type
_entity_poly.pdbx_seq_one_letter_code
_entity_poly.pdbx_strand_id
1 'polypeptide(L)'
;MGSSDVEIAQISFFLARNNKTFKTIFDQEKNILGLLSAKGFNFTTSNIDCYFIYFETSTEKSNPPWLSFINDKIPTTENLEFKAKSKNPNGILLMNINDRIFAATFGRSAASYLDRDAFESDFGIKTAMNMCGNEEIRQTKSESHAITPTHIDRQVNKPIDSFAFGLSEAEDLRYISAHMKNHKNVTLQGRNNLTIKIIGKEKLTWQILIDYCEIFLLEYASKEYTKLFPNYKHFNEASETEKEALDHILINHLSIKDISKISLGIPEVLIDPDCGFTFTNNKKRDDKTYSYLDILQVFEHINADKITIARLKARNIYCYSHEENRVLNYKKWPIYNCLSFEQCLDDKYFVLSDGRWLQVDNDFYQEIVNFTNNKLHEEPCEEIFSGIDISDDKNMLNKESIFNSRVCKIRPSCILFDQAKLKIGTGRKDKEFCDILDLTDERTIRIIHCKPYKNTSSTNYLFSQAQFYCHAFVNDQTFLDDIRLHISQGTNTNKKNYLDYLKSDIADIYGKDYTVCLWLLYDQRTKAPIKQDIPLMAQYELKLMHEHLRNICKFSDVIIRFIPVIRKNYIRSISH
;
A
#
# COMPACT_ATOMS: atom_id res chain seq x y z
N MET A 1 -37.13 29.80 30.82
CA MET A 1 -36.88 29.76 29.37
C MET A 1 -36.40 28.36 29.06
N GLY A 2 -37.22 27.53 28.41
CA GLY A 2 -36.84 26.20 28.06
C GLY A 2 -35.66 26.22 27.11
N SER A 3 -34.60 25.43 27.39
CA SER A 3 -33.52 25.19 26.44
C SER A 3 -34.16 24.63 25.18
N SER A 4 -34.03 25.37 24.06
CA SER A 4 -34.39 24.82 22.77
C SER A 4 -33.40 23.69 22.48
N ASP A 5 -33.84 22.46 22.66
CA ASP A 5 -33.06 21.29 22.31
C ASP A 5 -32.78 21.33 20.81
N VAL A 6 -31.53 21.47 20.45
CA VAL A 6 -31.12 21.54 19.04
C VAL A 6 -30.97 20.13 18.51
N GLU A 7 -31.63 19.85 17.39
CA GLU A 7 -31.47 18.59 16.69
C GLU A 7 -30.15 18.63 15.88
N ILE A 8 -29.19 17.78 16.24
CA ILE A 8 -27.97 17.62 15.44
C ILE A 8 -28.05 16.29 14.69
N ALA A 9 -28.21 16.39 13.39
CA ALA A 9 -28.33 15.20 12.52
C ALA A 9 -26.99 14.52 12.27
N GLN A 10 -25.88 15.25 12.35
CA GLN A 10 -24.54 14.72 12.10
C GLN A 10 -23.49 15.48 12.87
N ILE A 11 -22.54 14.75 13.50
CA ILE A 11 -21.40 15.30 14.21
C ILE A 11 -20.19 14.41 13.97
N SER A 12 -19.01 15.03 13.80
CA SER A 12 -17.75 14.32 13.60
C SER A 12 -16.82 14.57 14.78
N PHE A 13 -16.27 13.51 15.33
CA PHE A 13 -15.36 13.51 16.49
C PHE A 13 -13.96 13.08 16.06
N PHE A 14 -12.97 13.75 16.60
CA PHE A 14 -11.56 13.41 16.52
C PHE A 14 -11.03 13.24 17.95
N LEU A 15 -10.16 12.29 18.16
CA LEU A 15 -9.49 12.06 19.45
C LEU A 15 -8.04 12.52 19.32
N ALA A 16 -7.64 13.53 20.10
CA ALA A 16 -6.27 13.99 20.11
C ALA A 16 -5.32 12.94 20.70
N ARG A 17 -4.09 12.89 20.18
CA ARG A 17 -3.01 12.08 20.75
C ARG A 17 -2.68 12.54 22.18
N ASN A 18 -2.06 11.68 22.95
CA ASN A 18 -1.62 12.02 24.32
C ASN A 18 -0.71 13.24 24.31
N ASN A 19 -0.76 14.01 25.41
CA ASN A 19 0.05 15.21 25.64
C ASN A 19 -0.22 16.40 24.68
N LYS A 20 -1.34 16.41 23.94
CA LYS A 20 -1.80 17.58 23.19
C LYS A 20 -2.61 18.51 24.08
N THR A 21 -2.65 19.78 23.70
CA THR A 21 -3.43 20.83 24.38
C THR A 21 -4.39 21.48 23.39
N PHE A 22 -5.39 22.23 23.87
CA PHE A 22 -6.33 22.95 23.01
C PHE A 22 -5.66 23.90 22.00
N LYS A 23 -4.41 24.32 22.26
CA LYS A 23 -3.65 25.19 21.34
C LYS A 23 -2.87 24.43 20.28
N THR A 24 -2.42 23.20 20.58
CA THR A 24 -1.50 22.44 19.74
C THR A 24 -2.19 21.51 18.73
N ILE A 25 -3.51 21.53 18.67
CA ILE A 25 -4.32 20.69 17.79
C ILE A 25 -4.80 21.41 16.52
N PHE A 26 -4.54 22.70 16.40
CA PHE A 26 -4.89 23.47 15.21
C PHE A 26 -3.75 23.51 14.19
N ASP A 27 -4.10 23.48 12.92
CA ASP A 27 -3.18 23.68 11.82
C ASP A 27 -2.59 25.11 11.88
N GLN A 28 -1.29 25.18 12.17
CA GLN A 28 -0.58 26.46 12.34
C GLN A 28 -0.51 27.26 11.05
N GLU A 29 -0.45 26.60 9.90
CA GLU A 29 -0.37 27.28 8.60
C GLU A 29 -1.70 28.00 8.26
N LYS A 30 -2.82 27.43 8.67
CA LYS A 30 -4.15 28.01 8.38
C LYS A 30 -4.60 29.09 9.36
N ASN A 31 -3.89 29.26 10.44
CA ASN A 31 -4.08 30.33 11.44
C ASN A 31 -5.56 30.72 11.69
N ILE A 32 -6.34 29.76 12.21
CA ILE A 32 -7.79 29.93 12.43
C ILE A 32 -8.10 31.16 13.28
N LEU A 33 -7.26 31.48 14.28
CA LEU A 33 -7.44 32.61 15.16
C LEU A 33 -7.17 33.97 14.47
N GLY A 34 -6.48 33.97 13.33
CA GLY A 34 -6.26 35.16 12.49
C GLY A 34 -7.42 35.49 11.57
N LEU A 35 -8.45 34.65 11.47
CA LEU A 35 -9.63 34.93 10.67
C LEU A 35 -10.44 36.05 11.32
N LEU A 36 -10.85 37.07 10.53
CA LEU A 36 -11.64 38.22 11.00
C LEU A 36 -12.97 37.81 11.67
N SER A 37 -13.52 36.68 11.31
CA SER A 37 -14.78 36.15 11.85
C SER A 37 -14.59 35.23 13.05
N ALA A 38 -13.34 34.87 13.41
CA ALA A 38 -13.08 33.91 14.48
C ALA A 38 -13.45 34.47 15.86
N LYS A 39 -14.19 33.66 16.63
CA LYS A 39 -14.55 33.96 18.03
C LYS A 39 -14.35 32.69 18.85
N GLY A 40 -13.51 32.78 19.88
CA GLY A 40 -13.22 31.66 20.79
C GLY A 40 -13.87 31.87 22.17
N PHE A 41 -14.38 30.80 22.75
CA PHE A 41 -15.08 30.83 24.05
C PHE A 41 -14.59 29.65 24.90
N ASN A 42 -14.09 29.97 26.12
CA ASN A 42 -13.83 28.95 27.15
C ASN A 42 -15.06 28.87 28.06
N PHE A 43 -15.47 27.66 28.38
CA PHE A 43 -16.55 27.40 29.33
C PHE A 43 -16.41 26.00 29.92
N THR A 44 -17.08 25.78 31.04
CA THR A 44 -17.11 24.48 31.71
C THR A 44 -18.56 24.01 31.75
N THR A 45 -18.79 22.75 31.42
CA THR A 45 -20.11 22.10 31.52
C THR A 45 -19.95 20.68 32.05
N SER A 46 -20.80 20.26 32.97
CA SER A 46 -20.72 18.93 33.63
C SER A 46 -19.30 18.61 34.16
N ASN A 47 -18.61 19.61 34.74
CA ASN A 47 -17.22 19.55 35.22
C ASN A 47 -16.16 19.25 34.11
N ILE A 48 -16.49 19.48 32.87
CA ILE A 48 -15.59 19.29 31.72
C ILE A 48 -15.18 20.65 31.17
N ASP A 49 -13.87 20.86 31.02
CA ASP A 49 -13.33 22.04 30.39
C ASP A 49 -13.52 21.96 28.88
N CYS A 50 -14.13 23.02 28.34
CA CYS A 50 -14.46 23.14 26.93
C CYS A 50 -13.86 24.43 26.33
N TYR A 51 -13.47 24.34 25.08
CA TYR A 51 -13.15 25.51 24.25
C TYR A 51 -13.90 25.41 22.94
N PHE A 52 -14.69 26.41 22.61
CA PHE A 52 -15.40 26.48 21.34
C PHE A 52 -14.87 27.64 20.50
N ILE A 53 -14.59 27.37 19.22
CA ILE A 53 -14.24 28.40 18.25
C ILE A 53 -15.26 28.41 17.12
N TYR A 54 -15.85 29.58 16.89
CA TYR A 54 -16.70 29.88 15.74
C TYR A 54 -15.91 30.64 14.70
N PHE A 55 -16.13 30.37 13.42
CA PHE A 55 -15.58 31.13 12.31
C PHE A 55 -16.40 30.91 11.02
N GLU A 56 -16.27 31.88 10.10
CA GLU A 56 -16.93 31.82 8.80
C GLU A 56 -15.90 31.59 7.69
N THR A 57 -16.24 30.74 6.75
CA THR A 57 -15.50 30.59 5.49
C THR A 57 -16.34 31.14 4.34
N SER A 58 -15.71 31.91 3.44
CA SER A 58 -16.36 32.40 2.25
C SER A 58 -15.84 31.67 1.02
N THR A 59 -16.75 31.29 0.13
CA THR A 59 -16.41 30.72 -1.17
C THR A 59 -16.97 31.62 -2.26
N GLU A 60 -16.10 32.13 -3.10
CA GLU A 60 -16.50 32.81 -4.33
C GLU A 60 -16.52 31.80 -5.47
N LYS A 61 -17.64 31.75 -6.15
CA LYS A 61 -17.78 30.92 -7.37
C LYS A 61 -17.88 31.87 -8.55
N SER A 62 -17.03 31.69 -9.51
CA SER A 62 -17.08 32.31 -10.82
C SER A 62 -17.66 31.34 -11.86
N ASN A 63 -17.67 31.75 -13.12
CA ASN A 63 -18.15 30.93 -14.21
C ASN A 63 -17.59 29.50 -14.15
N PRO A 64 -18.45 28.49 -14.12
CA PRO A 64 -17.97 27.11 -14.26
C PRO A 64 -17.37 26.92 -15.67
N PRO A 65 -16.42 25.97 -15.84
CA PRO A 65 -15.74 25.77 -17.13
C PRO A 65 -16.68 25.58 -18.31
N TRP A 66 -17.81 24.89 -18.11
CA TRP A 66 -18.82 24.69 -19.16
C TRP A 66 -19.46 26.00 -19.62
N LEU A 67 -19.67 26.97 -18.70
CA LEU A 67 -20.24 28.26 -19.06
C LEU A 67 -19.24 29.11 -19.86
N SER A 68 -17.97 29.06 -19.50
CA SER A 68 -16.90 29.69 -20.28
C SER A 68 -16.78 29.06 -21.66
N PHE A 69 -16.91 27.73 -21.77
CA PHE A 69 -16.93 27.00 -23.04
C PHE A 69 -18.11 27.43 -23.95
N ILE A 70 -19.30 27.62 -23.39
CA ILE A 70 -20.46 28.10 -24.15
C ILE A 70 -20.28 29.57 -24.55
N ASN A 71 -19.78 30.40 -23.65
CA ASN A 71 -19.52 31.83 -23.93
C ASN A 71 -18.54 32.04 -25.10
N ASP A 72 -17.65 31.10 -25.40
CA ASP A 72 -16.76 31.16 -26.54
C ASP A 72 -17.51 31.15 -27.90
N LYS A 73 -18.76 30.69 -27.93
CA LYS A 73 -19.58 30.53 -29.15
C LYS A 73 -20.78 31.49 -29.25
N ILE A 74 -21.12 32.17 -28.16
CA ILE A 74 -22.19 33.18 -28.20
C ILE A 74 -21.58 34.58 -28.39
N PRO A 75 -22.35 35.56 -28.95
CA PRO A 75 -21.88 36.93 -29.12
C PRO A 75 -21.41 37.51 -27.79
N THR A 76 -20.28 38.22 -27.79
CA THR A 76 -19.70 38.83 -26.59
C THR A 76 -20.63 39.77 -25.84
N THR A 77 -21.61 40.34 -26.54
CA THR A 77 -22.67 41.19 -25.97
C THR A 77 -23.71 40.41 -25.16
N GLU A 78 -23.75 39.06 -25.34
CA GLU A 78 -24.72 38.17 -24.71
C GLU A 78 -24.03 37.17 -23.74
N ASN A 79 -22.74 37.34 -23.47
CA ASN A 79 -21.99 36.49 -22.56
C ASN A 79 -22.66 36.38 -21.19
N LEU A 80 -22.80 35.14 -20.73
CA LEU A 80 -23.38 34.84 -19.43
C LEU A 80 -22.29 34.88 -18.35
N GLU A 81 -22.55 35.63 -17.30
CA GLU A 81 -21.70 35.69 -16.13
C GLU A 81 -22.39 35.07 -14.92
N PHE A 82 -21.66 34.25 -14.19
CA PHE A 82 -22.08 33.70 -12.92
C PHE A 82 -21.06 34.10 -11.85
N LYS A 83 -21.51 34.84 -10.85
CA LYS A 83 -20.74 35.17 -9.64
C LYS A 83 -21.63 34.92 -8.44
N ALA A 84 -21.18 34.05 -7.55
CA ALA A 84 -21.85 33.82 -6.28
C ALA A 84 -20.84 33.85 -5.14
N LYS A 85 -21.21 34.49 -4.05
CA LYS A 85 -20.46 34.47 -2.81
C LYS A 85 -21.32 33.82 -1.73
N SER A 86 -20.83 32.69 -1.19
CA SER A 86 -21.50 32.02 -0.07
C SER A 86 -20.64 32.12 1.17
N LYS A 87 -21.26 32.43 2.31
CA LYS A 87 -20.64 32.32 3.63
C LYS A 87 -21.17 31.07 4.32
N ASN A 88 -20.25 30.30 4.90
CA ASN A 88 -20.58 29.06 5.61
C ASN A 88 -20.10 29.17 7.06
N PRO A 89 -20.97 29.04 8.05
CA PRO A 89 -20.59 28.97 9.46
C PRO A 89 -19.88 27.65 9.74
N ASN A 90 -18.85 27.70 10.57
CA ASN A 90 -18.10 26.56 11.04
C ASN A 90 -17.86 26.69 12.55
N GLY A 91 -17.75 25.56 13.22
CA GLY A 91 -17.43 25.51 14.65
C GLY A 91 -16.55 24.31 14.97
N ILE A 92 -15.68 24.48 15.94
CA ILE A 92 -14.89 23.40 16.54
C ILE A 92 -15.08 23.49 18.05
N LEU A 93 -15.59 22.40 18.62
CA LEU A 93 -15.73 22.25 20.07
C LEU A 93 -14.67 21.28 20.57
N LEU A 94 -13.82 21.74 21.48
CA LEU A 94 -12.84 20.94 22.17
C LEU A 94 -13.32 20.63 23.57
N MET A 95 -13.18 19.38 23.98
CA MET A 95 -13.61 18.89 25.29
C MET A 95 -12.51 18.04 25.91
N ASN A 96 -12.14 18.33 27.17
CA ASN A 96 -11.20 17.51 27.91
C ASN A 96 -11.97 16.48 28.74
N ILE A 97 -12.00 15.24 28.29
CA ILE A 97 -12.76 14.13 28.91
C ILE A 97 -11.77 13.04 29.32
N ASN A 98 -11.69 12.75 30.62
CA ASN A 98 -10.78 11.75 31.17
C ASN A 98 -9.32 11.95 30.71
N ASP A 99 -8.82 13.19 30.80
CA ASP A 99 -7.49 13.61 30.39
C ASP A 99 -7.19 13.42 28.86
N ARG A 100 -8.22 13.23 28.07
CA ARG A 100 -8.12 13.15 26.61
C ARG A 100 -8.94 14.27 25.95
N ILE A 101 -8.38 14.86 24.89
CA ILE A 101 -9.05 15.92 24.17
C ILE A 101 -9.83 15.35 22.98
N PHE A 102 -11.13 15.59 22.97
CA PHE A 102 -11.99 15.41 21.81
C PHE A 102 -12.18 16.73 21.07
N ALA A 103 -12.15 16.68 19.74
CA ALA A 103 -12.60 17.75 18.89
C ALA A 103 -13.86 17.35 18.15
N ALA A 104 -14.96 18.05 18.39
CA ALA A 104 -16.20 17.89 17.65
C ALA A 104 -16.32 19.02 16.63
N THR A 105 -16.57 18.65 15.35
CA THR A 105 -16.56 19.63 14.25
C THR A 105 -17.96 19.83 13.66
N PHE A 106 -18.30 21.09 13.40
CA PHE A 106 -19.55 21.55 12.82
C PHE A 106 -19.27 22.36 11.55
N GLY A 107 -20.03 22.13 10.50
CA GLY A 107 -19.82 22.77 9.22
C GLY A 107 -18.82 22.04 8.31
N ARG A 108 -18.80 22.42 7.02
CA ARG A 108 -18.07 21.68 5.99
C ARG A 108 -16.55 21.84 6.06
N SER A 109 -16.07 22.97 6.55
CA SER A 109 -14.65 23.30 6.52
C SER A 109 -13.96 23.17 7.87
N ALA A 110 -14.69 22.93 8.95
CA ALA A 110 -14.14 22.94 10.31
C ALA A 110 -12.96 21.96 10.48
N ALA A 111 -13.14 20.71 10.04
CA ALA A 111 -12.11 19.67 10.15
C ALA A 111 -10.79 20.00 9.42
N SER A 112 -10.83 20.86 8.40
CA SER A 112 -9.62 21.23 7.66
C SER A 112 -8.70 22.18 8.40
N TYR A 113 -9.14 22.75 9.51
CA TYR A 113 -8.36 23.63 10.39
C TYR A 113 -7.73 22.90 11.58
N LEU A 114 -7.97 21.58 11.67
CA LEU A 114 -7.32 20.71 12.64
C LEU A 114 -6.00 20.20 12.04
N ASP A 115 -4.97 20.13 12.87
CA ASP A 115 -3.72 19.48 12.53
C ASP A 115 -3.94 17.95 12.55
N ARG A 116 -3.86 17.31 11.39
CA ARG A 116 -4.11 15.87 11.25
C ARG A 116 -3.17 15.02 12.12
N ASP A 117 -1.93 15.48 12.28
CA ASP A 117 -0.91 14.76 13.04
C ASP A 117 -1.10 14.88 14.56
N ALA A 118 -1.97 15.79 15.00
CA ALA A 118 -2.34 15.91 16.40
C ALA A 118 -3.37 14.87 16.86
N PHE A 119 -3.97 14.09 15.96
CA PHE A 119 -5.05 13.16 16.27
C PHE A 119 -4.66 11.71 16.02
N GLU A 120 -5.36 10.78 16.71
CA GLU A 120 -5.23 9.34 16.50
C GLU A 120 -5.78 8.99 15.11
N SER A 121 -4.94 8.41 14.25
CA SER A 121 -5.28 8.16 12.84
C SER A 121 -6.32 7.05 12.64
N ASP A 122 -6.46 6.15 13.61
CA ASP A 122 -7.35 4.98 13.57
C ASP A 122 -8.53 5.06 14.55
N PHE A 123 -8.67 6.19 15.27
CA PHE A 123 -9.73 6.39 16.26
C PHE A 123 -11.12 6.07 15.71
N GLY A 124 -11.48 6.69 14.59
CA GLY A 124 -12.83 6.56 14.06
C GLY A 124 -13.14 5.16 13.57
N ILE A 125 -12.20 4.51 12.89
CA ILE A 125 -12.43 3.18 12.34
C ILE A 125 -12.49 2.11 13.42
N LYS A 126 -11.58 2.13 14.42
CA LYS A 126 -11.58 1.17 15.53
C LYS A 126 -12.84 1.31 16.40
N THR A 127 -13.19 2.55 16.75
CA THR A 127 -14.39 2.82 17.53
C THR A 127 -15.65 2.36 16.79
N ALA A 128 -15.76 2.65 15.47
CA ALA A 128 -16.91 2.20 14.70
C ALA A 128 -17.00 0.67 14.60
N MET A 129 -15.88 -0.03 14.43
CA MET A 129 -15.83 -1.49 14.39
C MET A 129 -16.27 -2.13 15.72
N ASN A 130 -15.87 -1.55 16.87
CA ASN A 130 -16.27 -2.04 18.19
C ASN A 130 -17.74 -1.76 18.51
N MET A 131 -18.25 -0.62 18.04
CA MET A 131 -19.62 -0.18 18.30
C MET A 131 -20.66 -0.70 17.31
N CYS A 132 -20.27 -1.24 16.16
CA CYS A 132 -21.22 -1.79 15.21
C CYS A 132 -21.77 -3.14 15.68
N GLY A 133 -23.01 -3.43 15.28
CA GLY A 133 -23.59 -4.76 15.50
C GLY A 133 -23.05 -5.79 14.50
N ASN A 134 -23.17 -7.07 14.84
CA ASN A 134 -22.66 -8.18 14.02
C ASN A 134 -23.22 -8.21 12.59
N GLU A 135 -24.47 -7.78 12.40
CA GLU A 135 -25.17 -7.79 11.12
C GLU A 135 -25.61 -6.36 10.71
N GLU A 136 -24.77 -5.37 11.02
CA GLU A 136 -25.16 -3.97 10.88
C GLU A 136 -24.24 -3.19 9.93
N ILE A 137 -23.32 -3.84 9.22
CA ILE A 137 -22.41 -3.20 8.28
C ILE A 137 -23.15 -2.84 7.00
N ARG A 138 -23.02 -1.61 6.54
CA ARG A 138 -23.65 -1.07 5.33
C ARG A 138 -22.69 -0.77 4.20
N GLN A 139 -21.50 -0.28 4.52
CA GLN A 139 -20.50 0.08 3.54
C GLN A 139 -19.12 -0.08 4.13
N THR A 140 -18.19 -0.56 3.30
CA THR A 140 -16.76 -0.56 3.58
C THR A 140 -16.01 0.00 2.38
N LYS A 141 -14.88 0.67 2.66
CA LYS A 141 -13.89 1.00 1.63
C LYS A 141 -12.55 0.45 2.07
N SER A 142 -11.92 -0.27 1.19
CA SER A 142 -10.64 -0.89 1.41
C SER A 142 -9.69 -0.64 0.24
N GLU A 143 -8.40 -0.76 0.51
CA GLU A 143 -7.34 -0.74 -0.48
C GLU A 143 -6.75 -2.14 -0.56
N SER A 144 -6.65 -2.68 -1.76
CA SER A 144 -5.97 -3.95 -1.99
C SER A 144 -4.50 -3.70 -2.32
N HIS A 145 -3.61 -4.45 -1.69
CA HIS A 145 -2.17 -4.43 -1.96
C HIS A 145 -1.80 -5.37 -3.11
N ALA A 146 -2.56 -5.34 -4.21
CA ALA A 146 -2.23 -6.08 -5.42
C ALA A 146 -1.12 -5.38 -6.24
N ILE A 147 -0.67 -6.00 -7.34
CA ILE A 147 0.29 -5.42 -8.32
C ILE A 147 -0.11 -3.99 -8.72
N THR A 148 -1.41 -3.77 -8.89
CA THR A 148 -2.00 -2.46 -9.06
C THR A 148 -2.89 -2.22 -7.84
N PRO A 149 -2.56 -1.26 -6.97
CA PRO A 149 -3.42 -0.92 -5.85
C PRO A 149 -4.83 -0.63 -6.34
N THR A 150 -5.81 -1.31 -5.79
CA THR A 150 -7.21 -1.11 -6.14
C THR A 150 -7.99 -0.61 -4.94
N HIS A 151 -8.81 0.41 -5.16
CA HIS A 151 -9.79 0.85 -4.17
C HIS A 151 -11.07 0.07 -4.36
N ILE A 152 -11.52 -0.58 -3.30
CA ILE A 152 -12.71 -1.41 -3.31
C ILE A 152 -13.76 -0.73 -2.43
N ASP A 153 -14.89 -0.35 -3.02
CA ASP A 153 -16.05 0.20 -2.30
C ASP A 153 -17.19 -0.84 -2.35
N ARG A 154 -17.54 -1.39 -1.19
CA ARG A 154 -18.66 -2.32 -1.05
C ARG A 154 -19.80 -1.65 -0.32
N GLN A 155 -20.96 -1.68 -0.91
CA GLN A 155 -22.19 -1.16 -0.32
C GLN A 155 -23.31 -2.17 -0.47
N VAL A 156 -24.13 -2.32 0.57
CA VAL A 156 -25.29 -3.20 0.58
C VAL A 156 -26.57 -2.44 0.89
N ASN A 157 -27.68 -2.90 0.32
CA ASN A 157 -29.00 -2.30 0.57
C ASN A 157 -29.54 -2.66 1.97
N LYS A 158 -29.22 -3.86 2.45
CA LYS A 158 -29.53 -4.29 3.82
C LYS A 158 -28.22 -4.53 4.57
N PRO A 159 -28.11 -4.12 5.84
CA PRO A 159 -26.96 -4.43 6.65
C PRO A 159 -26.69 -5.93 6.71
N ILE A 160 -25.42 -6.31 6.69
CA ILE A 160 -24.94 -7.70 6.76
C ILE A 160 -23.73 -7.81 7.69
N ASP A 161 -23.32 -9.04 7.98
CA ASP A 161 -22.13 -9.32 8.78
C ASP A 161 -20.81 -9.08 8.01
N SER A 162 -19.69 -9.05 8.74
CA SER A 162 -18.37 -8.82 8.16
C SER A 162 -17.91 -9.92 7.22
N PHE A 163 -18.31 -11.18 7.47
CA PHE A 163 -17.98 -12.31 6.61
C PHE A 163 -18.67 -12.22 5.25
N ALA A 164 -19.97 -11.88 5.24
CA ALA A 164 -20.72 -11.69 4.01
C ALA A 164 -20.26 -10.47 3.19
N PHE A 165 -19.61 -9.48 3.83
CA PHE A 165 -18.93 -8.40 3.13
C PHE A 165 -17.72 -8.87 2.33
N GLY A 166 -17.17 -10.06 2.63
CA GLY A 166 -16.07 -10.65 1.91
C GLY A 166 -14.77 -9.83 2.01
N LEU A 167 -14.49 -9.24 3.16
CA LEU A 167 -13.21 -8.57 3.42
C LEU A 167 -12.11 -9.61 3.43
N SER A 168 -11.13 -9.45 2.54
CA SER A 168 -9.99 -10.37 2.45
C SER A 168 -8.82 -9.88 3.32
N GLU A 169 -7.89 -10.79 3.65
CA GLU A 169 -6.65 -10.45 4.35
C GLU A 169 -5.74 -9.52 3.53
N ALA A 170 -5.89 -9.53 2.21
CA ALA A 170 -5.14 -8.66 1.30
C ALA A 170 -5.70 -7.23 1.21
N GLU A 171 -6.75 -6.92 1.96
CA GLU A 171 -7.40 -5.62 1.93
C GLU A 171 -7.14 -4.85 3.22
N ASP A 172 -6.76 -3.59 3.07
CA ASP A 172 -6.60 -2.65 4.16
C ASP A 172 -7.87 -1.80 4.30
N LEU A 173 -8.62 -2.03 5.38
CA LEU A 173 -9.90 -1.34 5.62
C LEU A 173 -9.64 0.13 5.98
N ARG A 174 -10.13 1.06 5.16
CA ARG A 174 -9.96 2.50 5.31
C ARG A 174 -11.23 3.23 5.77
N TYR A 175 -12.37 2.60 5.62
CA TYR A 175 -13.65 3.18 5.99
C TYR A 175 -14.69 2.11 6.28
N ILE A 176 -15.49 2.36 7.31
CA ILE A 176 -16.66 1.56 7.64
C ILE A 176 -17.85 2.46 7.90
N SER A 177 -19.02 2.06 7.40
CA SER A 177 -20.31 2.61 7.79
C SER A 177 -21.22 1.49 8.25
N ALA A 178 -21.73 1.62 9.47
CA ALA A 178 -22.55 0.61 10.11
C ALA A 178 -23.59 1.26 11.04
N HIS A 179 -24.66 0.53 11.38
CA HIS A 179 -25.53 0.93 12.48
C HIS A 179 -24.88 0.63 13.83
N MET A 180 -25.13 1.51 14.79
CA MET A 180 -24.70 1.29 16.16
C MET A 180 -25.46 0.10 16.76
N LYS A 181 -24.74 -0.76 17.47
CA LYS A 181 -25.31 -1.89 18.21
C LYS A 181 -26.44 -1.41 19.11
N ASN A 182 -27.59 -2.04 19.04
CA ASN A 182 -28.81 -1.70 19.79
C ASN A 182 -29.44 -0.32 19.48
N HIS A 183 -28.90 0.46 18.54
CA HIS A 183 -29.41 1.79 18.17
C HIS A 183 -29.47 1.93 16.63
N LYS A 184 -30.46 1.29 15.99
CA LYS A 184 -30.60 1.27 14.52
C LYS A 184 -30.82 2.64 13.89
N ASN A 185 -31.25 3.62 14.65
CA ASN A 185 -31.41 5.00 14.23
C ASN A 185 -30.08 5.79 14.23
N VAL A 186 -29.01 5.22 14.78
CA VAL A 186 -27.68 5.81 14.79
C VAL A 186 -26.76 5.09 13.81
N THR A 187 -26.24 5.81 12.84
CA THR A 187 -25.24 5.32 11.89
C THR A 187 -23.86 5.86 12.27
N LEU A 188 -22.91 4.97 12.37
CA LEU A 188 -21.49 5.25 12.60
C LEU A 188 -20.77 5.28 11.25
N GLN A 189 -19.86 6.24 11.07
CA GLN A 189 -18.93 6.29 9.94
C GLN A 189 -17.53 6.48 10.48
N GLY A 190 -16.72 5.43 10.38
CA GLY A 190 -15.36 5.40 10.91
C GLY A 190 -14.31 5.58 9.80
N ARG A 191 -13.41 6.52 10.03
CA ARG A 191 -12.14 6.77 9.32
C ARG A 191 -11.09 7.16 10.35
N ASN A 192 -10.30 8.19 10.06
CA ASN A 192 -9.46 8.84 11.07
C ASN A 192 -10.33 9.51 12.16
N ASN A 193 -11.53 9.92 11.80
CA ASN A 193 -12.55 10.46 12.69
C ASN A 193 -13.77 9.55 12.75
N LEU A 194 -14.53 9.66 13.83
CA LEU A 194 -15.81 9.01 13.99
C LEU A 194 -16.92 10.03 13.69
N THR A 195 -17.76 9.75 12.70
CA THR A 195 -18.96 10.55 12.43
C THR A 195 -20.19 9.77 12.85
N ILE A 196 -21.04 10.39 13.66
CA ILE A 196 -22.34 9.87 14.02
C ILE A 196 -23.39 10.58 13.16
N LYS A 197 -24.31 9.80 12.61
CA LYS A 197 -25.53 10.29 11.97
C LYS A 197 -26.74 9.75 12.71
N ILE A 198 -27.57 10.64 13.21
CA ILE A 198 -28.79 10.30 13.92
C ILE A 198 -29.98 10.49 12.98
N ILE A 199 -30.78 9.46 12.80
CA ILE A 199 -31.98 9.47 11.96
C ILE A 199 -33.20 9.49 12.88
N GLY A 200 -34.04 10.51 12.76
CA GLY A 200 -35.24 10.65 13.59
C GLY A 200 -35.25 11.92 14.44
N LYS A 201 -36.11 11.97 15.43
CA LYS A 201 -36.31 13.14 16.30
C LYS A 201 -35.54 13.06 17.61
N GLU A 202 -34.41 12.36 17.62
CA GLU A 202 -33.55 12.32 18.81
C GLU A 202 -32.84 13.65 18.97
N LYS A 203 -32.85 14.14 20.22
CA LYS A 203 -32.21 15.39 20.57
C LYS A 203 -30.85 15.11 21.19
N LEU A 204 -29.78 15.74 20.67
CA LEU A 204 -28.47 15.68 21.28
C LEU A 204 -28.40 16.73 22.43
N THR A 205 -28.37 16.26 23.65
CA THR A 205 -28.08 17.09 24.81
C THR A 205 -26.59 17.10 25.13
N TRP A 206 -26.14 18.05 25.95
CA TRP A 206 -24.75 18.09 26.42
C TRP A 206 -24.33 16.79 27.14
N GLN A 207 -25.24 16.25 27.96
CA GLN A 207 -24.95 15.02 28.68
C GLN A 207 -24.76 13.85 27.72
N ILE A 208 -25.65 13.70 26.74
CA ILE A 208 -25.52 12.64 25.72
C ILE A 208 -24.22 12.79 24.92
N LEU A 209 -23.79 14.02 24.61
CA LEU A 209 -22.52 14.29 23.91
C LEU A 209 -21.32 13.81 24.73
N ILE A 210 -21.32 14.09 26.03
CA ILE A 210 -20.27 13.67 26.96
C ILE A 210 -20.26 12.15 27.10
N ASP A 211 -21.43 11.56 27.35
CA ASP A 211 -21.59 10.10 27.49
C ASP A 211 -21.06 9.36 26.23
N TYR A 212 -21.33 9.88 25.05
CA TYR A 212 -20.76 9.34 23.81
C TYR A 212 -19.23 9.41 23.80
N CYS A 213 -18.64 10.53 24.20
CA CYS A 213 -17.18 10.64 24.20
C CYS A 213 -16.53 9.67 25.20
N GLU A 214 -17.15 9.45 26.37
CA GLU A 214 -16.69 8.45 27.32
C GLU A 214 -16.78 7.03 26.77
N ILE A 215 -17.91 6.70 26.14
CA ILE A 215 -18.10 5.41 25.45
C ILE A 215 -17.05 5.24 24.36
N PHE A 216 -16.78 6.28 23.56
CA PHE A 216 -15.79 6.21 22.48
C PHE A 216 -14.38 5.93 23.00
N LEU A 217 -13.99 6.47 24.15
CA LEU A 217 -12.70 6.14 24.78
C LEU A 217 -12.61 4.67 25.15
N LEU A 218 -13.65 4.13 25.78
CA LEU A 218 -13.71 2.73 26.17
C LEU A 218 -13.65 1.82 24.93
N GLU A 219 -14.44 2.13 23.92
CA GLU A 219 -14.50 1.33 22.69
C GLU A 219 -13.22 1.45 21.87
N TYR A 220 -12.59 2.63 21.82
CA TYR A 220 -11.29 2.80 21.15
C TYR A 220 -10.19 1.96 21.79
N ALA A 221 -10.20 1.84 23.13
CA ALA A 221 -9.26 1.01 23.88
C ALA A 221 -9.55 -0.50 23.79
N SER A 222 -10.78 -0.88 23.38
CA SER A 222 -11.21 -2.28 23.27
C SER A 222 -10.60 -2.96 22.05
N LYS A 223 -10.31 -4.27 22.16
CA LYS A 223 -9.88 -5.14 21.06
C LYS A 223 -11.00 -6.05 20.53
N GLU A 224 -12.25 -5.83 20.95
CA GLU A 224 -13.38 -6.68 20.55
C GLU A 224 -13.61 -6.70 19.02
N TYR A 225 -13.24 -5.61 18.31
CA TYR A 225 -13.31 -5.55 16.85
C TYR A 225 -12.57 -6.70 16.16
N THR A 226 -11.54 -7.27 16.75
CA THR A 226 -10.78 -8.39 16.17
C THR A 226 -11.64 -9.64 15.95
N LYS A 227 -12.75 -9.78 16.69
CA LYS A 227 -13.71 -10.88 16.50
C LYS A 227 -14.52 -10.74 15.21
N LEU A 228 -14.90 -9.50 14.85
CA LEU A 228 -15.68 -9.20 13.65
C LEU A 228 -14.79 -8.89 12.44
N PHE A 229 -13.60 -8.36 12.68
CA PHE A 229 -12.65 -7.92 11.67
C PHE A 229 -11.26 -8.51 11.95
N PRO A 230 -11.11 -9.85 11.90
CA PRO A 230 -9.84 -10.52 12.22
C PRO A 230 -8.71 -10.10 11.29
N ASN A 231 -9.05 -9.66 10.08
CA ASN A 231 -8.11 -9.25 9.05
C ASN A 231 -7.79 -7.73 9.08
N TYR A 232 -8.32 -7.00 10.06
CA TYR A 232 -7.98 -5.58 10.19
C TYR A 232 -6.52 -5.43 10.61
N LYS A 233 -5.74 -4.77 9.77
CA LYS A 233 -4.30 -4.64 9.95
C LYS A 233 -3.94 -3.54 10.94
N HIS A 234 -2.96 -3.84 11.75
CA HIS A 234 -2.52 -3.01 12.86
C HIS A 234 -1.23 -2.25 12.51
N PHE A 235 -1.33 -1.36 11.51
CA PHE A 235 -0.30 -0.36 11.25
C PHE A 235 -0.75 0.97 11.85
N ASN A 236 -0.06 1.43 12.87
CA ASN A 236 -0.27 2.75 13.43
C ASN A 236 0.82 3.69 12.89
N GLU A 237 0.48 4.91 12.50
CA GLU A 237 1.52 5.90 12.21
C GLU A 237 2.29 6.21 13.50
N ALA A 238 3.62 6.28 13.38
CA ALA A 238 4.49 6.68 14.46
C ALA A 238 4.15 8.12 14.93
N SER A 239 4.29 8.40 16.22
CA SER A 239 4.19 9.76 16.75
C SER A 239 5.30 10.66 16.20
N GLU A 240 5.16 11.98 16.28
CA GLU A 240 6.19 12.91 15.78
C GLU A 240 7.55 12.69 16.47
N THR A 241 7.56 12.44 17.77
CA THR A 241 8.79 12.16 18.52
C THR A 241 9.45 10.84 18.07
N GLU A 242 8.66 9.81 17.80
CA GLU A 242 9.16 8.55 17.24
C GLU A 242 9.67 8.75 15.80
N LYS A 243 8.95 9.51 14.97
CA LYS A 243 9.39 9.84 13.59
C LYS A 243 10.73 10.57 13.59
N GLU A 244 10.90 11.58 14.45
CA GLU A 244 12.17 12.32 14.57
C GLU A 244 13.32 11.40 14.98
N ALA A 245 13.11 10.53 15.97
CA ALA A 245 14.11 9.56 16.41
C ALA A 245 14.47 8.56 15.31
N LEU A 246 13.45 8.01 14.61
CA LEU A 246 13.62 7.05 13.53
C LEU A 246 14.29 7.68 12.30
N ASP A 247 13.93 8.92 11.95
CA ASP A 247 14.58 9.69 10.89
C ASP A 247 16.04 9.96 11.21
N HIS A 248 16.36 10.21 12.47
CA HIS A 248 17.75 10.38 12.92
C HIS A 248 18.56 9.09 12.76
N ILE A 249 17.96 7.94 13.11
CA ILE A 249 18.57 6.63 12.93
C ILE A 249 18.79 6.34 11.44
N LEU A 250 17.78 6.59 10.58
CA LEU A 250 17.87 6.43 9.13
C LEU A 250 19.03 7.26 8.54
N ILE A 251 19.12 8.54 8.91
CA ILE A 251 20.19 9.42 8.42
C ILE A 251 21.57 8.94 8.90
N ASN A 252 21.69 8.44 10.12
CA ASN A 252 22.94 7.88 10.61
C ASN A 252 23.36 6.67 9.77
N HIS A 253 22.47 5.71 9.53
CA HIS A 253 22.75 4.56 8.65
C HIS A 253 23.16 4.99 7.24
N LEU A 254 22.45 5.96 6.63
CA LEU A 254 22.78 6.47 5.30
C LEU A 254 24.14 7.19 5.27
N SER A 255 24.48 7.96 6.31
CA SER A 255 25.76 8.71 6.37
C SER A 255 26.99 7.81 6.47
N ILE A 256 26.89 6.71 7.22
CA ILE A 256 27.94 5.69 7.32
C ILE A 256 27.87 4.61 6.24
N LYS A 257 26.87 4.72 5.32
CA LYS A 257 26.60 3.76 4.24
C LYS A 257 26.31 2.33 4.72
N ASP A 258 25.75 2.19 5.92
CA ASP A 258 25.17 0.93 6.35
C ASP A 258 23.77 0.77 5.77
N ILE A 259 23.70 0.12 4.63
CA ILE A 259 22.47 -0.06 3.83
C ILE A 259 21.86 -1.45 3.98
N SER A 260 22.33 -2.24 4.95
CA SER A 260 21.91 -3.65 5.10
C SER A 260 20.38 -3.83 5.28
N LYS A 261 19.73 -2.84 5.89
CA LYS A 261 18.28 -2.82 6.15
C LYS A 261 17.52 -1.79 5.34
N ILE A 262 18.19 -1.07 4.43
CA ILE A 262 17.62 0.00 3.64
C ILE A 262 17.49 -0.45 2.20
N SER A 263 16.31 -0.33 1.63
CA SER A 263 16.07 -0.56 0.21
C SER A 263 15.44 0.66 -0.46
N LEU A 264 15.60 0.74 -1.79
CA LEU A 264 15.06 1.80 -2.62
C LEU A 264 14.12 1.19 -3.66
N GLY A 265 12.88 1.64 -3.67
CA GLY A 265 11.87 1.23 -4.65
C GLY A 265 10.80 2.29 -4.76
N ILE A 266 10.18 2.43 -5.92
CA ILE A 266 9.03 3.34 -6.04
C ILE A 266 7.82 2.78 -5.29
N PRO A 267 6.97 3.66 -4.72
CA PRO A 267 5.77 3.24 -4.00
C PRO A 267 4.64 2.72 -4.91
N GLU A 268 4.83 2.77 -6.23
CA GLU A 268 3.88 2.30 -7.24
C GLU A 268 4.46 1.17 -8.06
N VAL A 269 3.61 0.34 -8.66
CA VAL A 269 4.04 -0.64 -9.66
C VAL A 269 3.97 -0.01 -11.05
N LEU A 270 5.13 0.11 -11.71
CA LEU A 270 5.18 0.48 -13.13
C LEU A 270 5.01 -0.79 -13.96
N ILE A 271 3.92 -0.87 -14.69
CA ILE A 271 3.61 -2.00 -15.58
C ILE A 271 4.35 -1.88 -16.92
N ASP A 272 4.98 -0.74 -17.20
CA ASP A 272 5.67 -0.48 -18.46
C ASP A 272 7.12 -1.01 -18.40
N PRO A 273 7.44 -2.11 -19.09
CA PRO A 273 8.78 -2.71 -19.06
C PRO A 273 9.85 -1.83 -19.71
N ASP A 274 9.45 -0.84 -20.52
CA ASP A 274 10.36 0.05 -21.22
C ASP A 274 10.71 1.32 -20.43
N CYS A 275 10.22 1.45 -19.21
CA CYS A 275 10.55 2.56 -18.33
C CYS A 275 11.82 2.29 -17.50
N GLY A 276 12.72 3.26 -17.53
CA GLY A 276 13.86 3.36 -16.61
C GLY A 276 13.63 4.43 -15.55
N PHE A 277 14.66 4.66 -14.74
CA PHE A 277 14.65 5.65 -13.66
C PHE A 277 15.81 6.63 -13.80
N THR A 278 15.60 7.85 -13.34
CA THR A 278 16.64 8.88 -13.28
C THR A 278 16.43 9.81 -12.07
N PHE A 279 17.49 10.44 -11.58
CA PHE A 279 17.44 11.35 -10.42
C PHE A 279 17.39 12.83 -10.83
N THR A 280 17.23 13.12 -12.11
CA THR A 280 17.10 14.49 -12.62
C THR A 280 15.96 14.62 -13.62
N ASN A 281 15.34 15.81 -13.62
CA ASN A 281 14.32 16.18 -14.58
C ASN A 281 14.90 16.78 -15.88
N ASN A 282 16.22 16.95 -15.95
CA ASN A 282 16.87 17.63 -17.06
C ASN A 282 17.66 16.64 -17.94
N LYS A 283 17.07 16.27 -19.08
CA LYS A 283 17.64 15.36 -20.06
C LYS A 283 19.04 15.73 -20.55
N LYS A 284 19.39 17.04 -20.59
CA LYS A 284 20.68 17.51 -21.09
C LYS A 284 21.83 17.34 -20.10
N ARG A 285 21.52 17.05 -18.85
CA ARG A 285 22.51 16.92 -17.76
C ARG A 285 22.58 15.54 -17.13
N ASP A 286 21.58 14.69 -17.38
CA ASP A 286 21.57 13.37 -16.80
C ASP A 286 22.01 12.34 -17.82
N ASP A 287 23.25 11.99 -17.68
CA ASP A 287 23.90 10.97 -18.46
C ASP A 287 23.63 9.56 -17.92
N LYS A 288 22.83 9.44 -16.83
CA LYS A 288 22.56 8.17 -16.18
C LYS A 288 21.08 7.86 -16.10
N THR A 289 20.70 6.78 -16.75
CA THR A 289 19.41 6.13 -16.56
C THR A 289 19.62 4.73 -15.97
N TYR A 290 18.74 4.33 -15.08
CA TYR A 290 18.82 3.05 -14.39
C TYR A 290 17.62 2.19 -14.78
N SER A 291 17.86 0.94 -15.10
CA SER A 291 16.78 -0.02 -15.38
C SER A 291 16.08 -0.54 -14.12
N TYR A 292 16.68 -0.32 -12.95
CA TYR A 292 16.13 -0.65 -11.64
C TYR A 292 16.73 0.29 -10.59
N LEU A 293 16.04 0.41 -9.47
CA LEU A 293 16.50 1.24 -8.35
C LEU A 293 17.35 0.43 -7.36
N ASP A 294 18.39 1.08 -6.87
CA ASP A 294 19.29 0.57 -5.83
C ASP A 294 19.68 1.74 -4.93
N ILE A 295 19.75 1.50 -3.61
CA ILE A 295 20.10 2.53 -2.63
C ILE A 295 21.47 3.15 -2.90
N LEU A 296 22.41 2.40 -3.46
CA LEU A 296 23.75 2.89 -3.83
C LEU A 296 23.69 4.04 -4.84
N GLN A 297 22.67 4.08 -5.69
CA GLN A 297 22.48 5.15 -6.67
C GLN A 297 22.20 6.49 -6.00
N VAL A 298 21.59 6.50 -4.81
CA VAL A 298 21.36 7.75 -4.05
C VAL A 298 22.71 8.42 -3.73
N PHE A 299 23.73 7.63 -3.39
CA PHE A 299 25.06 8.16 -3.07
C PHE A 299 25.83 8.69 -4.28
N GLU A 300 25.45 8.30 -5.50
CA GLU A 300 26.00 8.89 -6.72
C GLU A 300 25.46 10.32 -6.97
N HIS A 301 24.26 10.61 -6.46
CA HIS A 301 23.58 11.91 -6.67
C HIS A 301 23.60 12.81 -5.42
N ILE A 302 23.75 12.24 -4.23
CA ILE A 302 23.84 12.97 -2.96
C ILE A 302 25.04 12.43 -2.18
N ASN A 303 25.99 13.32 -1.87
CA ASN A 303 27.11 12.94 -1.00
C ASN A 303 26.58 12.49 0.37
N ALA A 304 27.06 11.36 0.90
CA ALA A 304 26.62 10.76 2.16
C ALA A 304 26.63 11.77 3.33
N ASP A 305 27.70 12.57 3.46
CA ASP A 305 27.85 13.58 4.51
C ASP A 305 26.80 14.72 4.43
N LYS A 306 26.12 14.84 3.31
CA LYS A 306 25.13 15.89 3.04
C LYS A 306 23.69 15.36 2.98
N ILE A 307 23.46 14.10 3.30
CA ILE A 307 22.13 13.51 3.33
C ILE A 307 21.39 14.07 4.55
N THR A 308 20.20 14.60 4.30
CA THR A 308 19.26 15.04 5.33
C THR A 308 17.83 14.68 4.91
N ILE A 309 16.93 14.54 5.86
CA ILE A 309 15.50 14.27 5.57
C ILE A 309 14.93 15.32 4.62
N ALA A 310 15.21 16.59 4.85
CA ALA A 310 14.76 17.68 3.98
C ALA A 310 15.25 17.50 2.53
N ARG A 311 16.49 17.07 2.32
CA ARG A 311 17.02 16.79 0.98
C ARG A 311 16.41 15.57 0.34
N LEU A 312 16.18 14.50 1.10
CA LEU A 312 15.52 13.29 0.61
C LEU A 312 14.06 13.57 0.19
N LYS A 313 13.35 14.43 0.93
CA LYS A 313 11.99 14.87 0.60
C LYS A 313 11.95 15.86 -0.59
N ALA A 314 12.98 16.69 -0.76
CA ALA A 314 13.03 17.67 -1.84
C ALA A 314 13.53 17.12 -3.19
N ARG A 315 14.27 16.02 -3.21
CA ARG A 315 14.79 15.40 -4.42
C ARG A 315 13.91 14.24 -4.87
N ASN A 316 13.74 14.13 -6.20
CA ASN A 316 12.84 13.14 -6.77
C ASN A 316 13.61 12.11 -7.62
N ILE A 317 13.03 10.91 -7.68
CA ILE A 317 13.27 9.91 -8.71
C ILE A 317 12.20 10.12 -9.77
N TYR A 318 12.59 10.08 -11.03
CA TYR A 318 11.71 10.28 -12.18
C TYR A 318 11.66 9.01 -13.02
N CYS A 319 10.51 8.76 -13.65
CA CYS A 319 10.40 7.75 -14.69
C CYS A 319 11.04 8.28 -16.00
N TYR A 320 11.83 7.43 -16.65
CA TYR A 320 12.41 7.70 -17.97
C TYR A 320 11.83 6.74 -18.98
N SER A 321 11.17 7.25 -20.02
CA SER A 321 10.68 6.44 -21.13
C SER A 321 11.79 6.23 -22.15
N HIS A 322 12.19 4.98 -22.37
CA HIS A 322 13.14 4.62 -23.42
C HIS A 322 12.53 4.78 -24.81
N GLU A 323 11.23 4.53 -24.98
CA GLU A 323 10.51 4.71 -26.23
C GLU A 323 10.47 6.19 -26.66
N GLU A 324 10.05 7.08 -25.73
CA GLU A 324 9.97 8.51 -26.01
C GLU A 324 11.32 9.22 -25.84
N ASN A 325 12.34 8.51 -25.35
CA ASN A 325 13.69 9.02 -25.06
C ASN A 325 13.64 10.32 -24.24
N ARG A 326 12.80 10.34 -23.18
CA ARG A 326 12.62 11.52 -22.31
C ARG A 326 12.22 11.15 -20.88
N VAL A 327 12.46 12.10 -19.97
CA VAL A 327 11.97 12.04 -18.61
C VAL A 327 10.47 12.35 -18.56
N LEU A 328 9.71 11.50 -17.90
CA LEU A 328 8.28 11.70 -17.67
C LEU A 328 8.09 12.51 -16.37
N ASN A 329 8.11 13.85 -16.46
CA ASN A 329 8.09 14.75 -15.31
C ASN A 329 6.82 14.64 -14.43
N TYR A 330 5.75 14.08 -14.97
CA TYR A 330 4.50 13.82 -14.24
C TYR A 330 4.56 12.53 -13.40
N LYS A 331 5.51 11.62 -13.69
CA LYS A 331 5.81 10.42 -12.92
C LYS A 331 7.08 10.62 -12.11
N LYS A 332 6.93 11.12 -10.89
CA LYS A 332 8.05 11.42 -9.99
C LYS A 332 7.68 11.12 -8.54
N TRP A 333 8.67 10.70 -7.76
CA TRP A 333 8.52 10.36 -6.36
C TRP A 333 9.66 10.97 -5.56
N PRO A 334 9.40 11.63 -4.41
CA PRO A 334 10.47 12.02 -3.50
C PRO A 334 11.33 10.81 -3.12
N ILE A 335 12.65 10.99 -3.03
CA ILE A 335 13.54 9.88 -2.66
C ILE A 335 13.12 9.29 -1.31
N TYR A 336 12.71 10.12 -0.36
CA TYR A 336 12.24 9.69 0.96
C TYR A 336 11.05 8.71 0.86
N ASN A 337 10.11 8.95 -0.06
CA ASN A 337 8.97 8.06 -0.28
C ASN A 337 9.36 6.74 -0.96
N CYS A 338 10.52 6.71 -1.61
CA CYS A 338 11.04 5.51 -2.25
C CYS A 338 11.90 4.65 -1.31
N LEU A 339 12.18 5.13 -0.09
CA LEU A 339 12.94 4.36 0.89
C LEU A 339 12.04 3.38 1.64
N SER A 340 12.56 2.18 1.84
CA SER A 340 12.05 1.22 2.81
C SER A 340 13.15 0.93 3.82
N PHE A 341 12.81 1.06 5.10
CA PHE A 341 13.75 0.82 6.20
C PHE A 341 12.99 0.27 7.41
N GLU A 342 13.56 -0.70 8.09
CA GLU A 342 12.97 -1.39 9.23
C GLU A 342 13.83 -1.18 10.47
N GLN A 343 13.20 -0.77 11.58
CA GLN A 343 13.90 -0.42 12.80
C GLN A 343 13.10 -0.77 14.06
N CYS A 344 13.77 -1.31 15.06
CA CYS A 344 13.24 -1.44 16.40
C CYS A 344 13.64 -0.20 17.22
N LEU A 345 12.66 0.43 17.88
CA LEU A 345 12.84 1.56 18.78
C LEU A 345 11.96 1.33 20.03
N ASP A 346 12.55 1.35 21.22
CA ASP A 346 11.85 1.16 22.49
C ASP A 346 10.93 -0.09 22.52
N ASP A 347 11.47 -1.23 22.09
CA ASP A 347 10.77 -2.53 21.98
C ASP A 347 9.56 -2.53 21.03
N LYS A 348 9.41 -1.50 20.19
CA LYS A 348 8.43 -1.42 19.13
C LYS A 348 9.11 -1.57 17.76
N TYR A 349 8.45 -2.25 16.85
CA TYR A 349 8.94 -2.43 15.50
C TYR A 349 8.32 -1.40 14.55
N PHE A 350 9.16 -0.71 13.78
CA PHE A 350 8.74 0.32 12.84
C PHE A 350 9.24 0.02 11.43
N VAL A 351 8.43 0.39 10.45
CA VAL A 351 8.75 0.29 9.03
C VAL A 351 8.52 1.64 8.36
N LEU A 352 9.53 2.13 7.65
CA LEU A 352 9.37 3.24 6.71
C LEU A 352 8.88 2.68 5.38
N SER A 353 7.72 3.15 4.93
CA SER A 353 7.13 2.79 3.63
C SER A 353 6.33 3.97 3.09
N ASP A 354 6.49 4.28 1.81
CA ASP A 354 5.82 5.43 1.15
C ASP A 354 5.95 6.75 1.94
N GLY A 355 7.15 7.01 2.47
CA GLY A 355 7.46 8.21 3.24
C GLY A 355 6.77 8.31 4.59
N ARG A 356 6.20 7.21 5.10
CA ARG A 356 5.53 7.14 6.40
C ARG A 356 6.20 6.10 7.29
N TRP A 357 6.44 6.47 8.53
CA TRP A 357 6.82 5.55 9.57
C TRP A 357 5.58 4.89 10.17
N LEU A 358 5.52 3.58 10.06
CA LEU A 358 4.43 2.76 10.54
C LEU A 358 4.94 1.87 11.68
N GLN A 359 4.32 1.98 12.84
CA GLN A 359 4.51 1.03 13.92
C GLN A 359 3.75 -0.24 13.56
N VAL A 360 4.45 -1.36 13.58
CA VAL A 360 3.86 -2.69 13.37
C VAL A 360 3.39 -3.22 14.72
N ASP A 361 2.12 -3.65 14.81
CA ASP A 361 1.61 -4.31 16.01
C ASP A 361 2.41 -5.58 16.32
N ASN A 362 2.70 -5.83 17.60
CA ASN A 362 3.57 -6.93 17.99
C ASN A 362 2.98 -8.30 17.66
N ASP A 363 1.67 -8.48 17.82
CA ASP A 363 1.01 -9.75 17.50
C ASP A 363 1.09 -10.03 15.98
N PHE A 364 0.90 -8.98 15.19
CA PHE A 364 1.04 -9.05 13.72
C PHE A 364 2.49 -9.31 13.29
N TYR A 365 3.46 -8.66 13.93
CA TYR A 365 4.88 -8.96 13.72
C TYR A 365 5.18 -10.44 13.98
N GLN A 366 4.73 -10.97 15.13
CA GLN A 366 4.94 -12.38 15.47
C GLN A 366 4.23 -13.34 14.50
N GLU A 367 3.08 -12.96 13.98
CA GLU A 367 2.37 -13.73 12.96
C GLU A 367 3.19 -13.87 11.68
N ILE A 368 3.76 -12.77 11.17
CA ILE A 368 4.61 -12.78 9.96
C ILE A 368 5.87 -13.62 10.20
N VAL A 369 6.54 -13.41 11.34
CA VAL A 369 7.75 -14.16 11.70
C VAL A 369 7.45 -15.65 11.85
N ASN A 370 6.33 -16.01 12.47
CA ASN A 370 5.91 -17.41 12.61
C ASN A 370 5.59 -18.05 11.25
N PHE A 371 4.93 -17.32 10.34
CA PHE A 371 4.71 -17.78 8.97
C PHE A 371 6.04 -18.07 8.28
N THR A 372 6.98 -17.12 8.28
CA THR A 372 8.27 -17.26 7.62
C THR A 372 9.08 -18.42 8.18
N ASN A 373 9.10 -18.58 9.50
CA ASN A 373 9.88 -19.64 10.14
C ASN A 373 9.29 -21.04 9.95
N ASN A 374 7.97 -21.17 10.09
CA ASN A 374 7.33 -22.46 10.30
C ASN A 374 6.43 -22.91 9.14
N LYS A 375 5.93 -22.01 8.29
CA LYS A 375 5.02 -22.35 7.19
C LYS A 375 5.65 -22.21 5.81
N LEU A 376 6.56 -21.25 5.63
CA LEU A 376 7.23 -21.04 4.35
C LEU A 376 8.30 -22.12 4.14
N HIS A 377 8.18 -22.85 3.06
CA HIS A 377 9.13 -23.88 2.67
C HIS A 377 10.31 -23.22 1.91
N GLU A 378 11.54 -23.45 2.38
CA GLU A 378 12.78 -23.06 1.71
C GLU A 378 13.53 -24.30 1.28
N GLU A 379 13.84 -24.41 -0.02
CA GLU A 379 14.68 -25.46 -0.55
C GLU A 379 16.11 -24.98 -0.80
N PRO A 380 17.13 -25.82 -0.58
CA PRO A 380 18.50 -25.48 -0.95
C PRO A 380 18.64 -25.38 -2.48
N CYS A 381 19.60 -24.57 -2.92
CA CYS A 381 19.98 -24.51 -4.33
C CYS A 381 20.61 -25.85 -4.76
N GLU A 382 20.15 -26.40 -5.87
CA GLU A 382 20.82 -27.53 -6.51
C GLU A 382 22.18 -27.08 -7.07
N GLU A 383 23.22 -27.89 -6.84
CA GLU A 383 24.60 -27.54 -7.21
C GLU A 383 24.74 -27.21 -8.70
N ILE A 384 23.97 -27.89 -9.57
CA ILE A 384 23.99 -27.67 -11.02
C ILE A 384 23.54 -26.26 -11.45
N PHE A 385 22.79 -25.56 -10.61
CA PHE A 385 22.30 -24.20 -10.88
C PHE A 385 23.15 -23.13 -10.18
N SER A 386 24.11 -23.53 -9.35
CA SER A 386 24.98 -22.61 -8.62
C SER A 386 26.03 -22.01 -9.55
N GLY A 387 26.33 -20.72 -9.35
CA GLY A 387 27.41 -20.02 -10.05
C GLY A 387 27.17 -19.77 -11.54
N ILE A 388 25.94 -19.81 -12.01
CA ILE A 388 25.59 -19.43 -13.38
C ILE A 388 25.91 -17.95 -13.59
N ASP A 389 26.76 -17.62 -14.60
CA ASP A 389 27.07 -16.25 -14.98
C ASP A 389 25.90 -15.63 -15.76
N ILE A 390 25.34 -14.52 -15.26
CA ILE A 390 24.20 -13.82 -15.84
C ILE A 390 24.59 -12.51 -16.55
N SER A 391 25.89 -12.29 -16.76
CA SER A 391 26.42 -11.08 -17.38
C SER A 391 26.17 -11.07 -18.89
N ASP A 392 25.67 -9.93 -19.39
CA ASP A 392 25.56 -9.57 -20.81
C ASP A 392 26.59 -8.46 -21.12
N ASP A 393 27.79 -8.86 -21.51
CA ASP A 393 28.89 -7.92 -21.76
C ASP A 393 28.58 -6.96 -22.93
N LYS A 394 27.78 -7.40 -23.90
CA LYS A 394 27.40 -6.57 -25.05
C LYS A 394 26.53 -5.39 -24.62
N ASN A 395 25.59 -5.62 -23.72
CA ASN A 395 24.68 -4.61 -23.23
C ASN A 395 25.12 -4.04 -21.87
N MET A 396 26.22 -4.55 -21.29
CA MET A 396 26.74 -4.15 -19.97
C MET A 396 25.65 -4.25 -18.87
N LEU A 397 24.96 -5.38 -18.82
CA LEU A 397 23.84 -5.65 -17.91
C LEU A 397 23.95 -7.07 -17.34
N ASN A 398 23.37 -7.28 -16.14
CA ASN A 398 23.12 -8.62 -15.62
C ASN A 398 21.62 -8.92 -15.86
N LYS A 399 21.34 -10.00 -16.59
CA LYS A 399 19.97 -10.34 -17.02
C LYS A 399 19.51 -11.69 -16.46
N GLU A 400 18.33 -11.73 -15.89
CA GLU A 400 17.68 -12.99 -15.46
C GLU A 400 17.40 -13.93 -16.64
N SER A 401 17.07 -13.39 -17.81
CA SER A 401 16.81 -14.20 -19.02
C SER A 401 18.01 -15.06 -19.43
N ILE A 402 19.25 -14.63 -19.15
CA ILE A 402 20.45 -15.44 -19.38
C ILE A 402 20.46 -16.62 -18.39
N PHE A 403 20.10 -16.39 -17.12
CA PHE A 403 19.97 -17.46 -16.14
C PHE A 403 18.93 -18.47 -16.58
N ASN A 404 17.71 -18.02 -16.91
CA ASN A 404 16.60 -18.87 -17.33
C ASN A 404 16.96 -19.74 -18.54
N SER A 405 17.59 -19.14 -19.55
CA SER A 405 18.06 -19.87 -20.74
C SER A 405 19.16 -20.90 -20.42
N ARG A 406 20.07 -20.59 -19.49
CA ARG A 406 21.14 -21.53 -19.09
C ARG A 406 20.61 -22.69 -18.25
N VAL A 407 19.64 -22.44 -17.36
CA VAL A 407 18.96 -23.51 -16.61
C VAL A 407 18.33 -24.53 -17.57
N CYS A 408 17.61 -24.06 -18.59
CA CYS A 408 16.98 -24.96 -19.58
C CYS A 408 18.01 -25.70 -20.46
N LYS A 409 19.25 -25.19 -20.60
CA LYS A 409 20.35 -25.91 -21.28
C LYS A 409 20.97 -26.97 -20.37
N ILE A 410 21.14 -26.67 -19.06
CA ILE A 410 21.68 -27.59 -18.07
C ILE A 410 20.70 -28.74 -17.81
N ARG A 411 19.41 -28.41 -17.72
CA ARG A 411 18.31 -29.37 -17.54
C ARG A 411 17.38 -29.31 -18.76
N PRO A 412 17.64 -30.13 -19.80
CA PRO A 412 16.86 -30.12 -21.05
C PRO A 412 15.39 -30.50 -20.90
N SER A 413 15.01 -31.09 -19.75
CA SER A 413 13.60 -31.34 -19.43
C SER A 413 12.80 -30.06 -19.17
N CYS A 414 13.43 -28.99 -18.73
CA CYS A 414 12.78 -27.71 -18.47
C CYS A 414 12.30 -27.02 -19.77
N ILE A 415 11.19 -26.32 -19.68
CA ILE A 415 10.66 -25.48 -20.76
C ILE A 415 10.82 -24.00 -20.38
N LEU A 416 11.42 -23.24 -21.28
CA LEU A 416 11.59 -21.79 -21.12
C LEU A 416 10.30 -21.06 -21.49
N PHE A 417 9.79 -20.27 -20.57
CA PHE A 417 8.63 -19.39 -20.76
C PHE A 417 8.98 -17.90 -20.69
N ASP A 418 10.21 -17.57 -20.26
CA ASP A 418 10.70 -16.20 -20.20
C ASP A 418 10.47 -15.50 -21.55
N GLN A 419 9.79 -14.35 -21.54
CA GLN A 419 9.37 -13.58 -22.70
C GLN A 419 8.32 -14.27 -23.62
N ALA A 420 7.70 -15.36 -23.20
CA ALA A 420 6.56 -15.93 -23.89
C ALA A 420 5.37 -14.98 -23.83
N LYS A 421 4.85 -14.59 -24.99
CA LYS A 421 3.68 -13.71 -25.06
C LYS A 421 2.41 -14.55 -25.11
N LEU A 422 1.68 -14.55 -24.00
CA LEU A 422 0.46 -15.30 -23.82
C LEU A 422 -0.73 -14.37 -23.60
N LYS A 423 -1.95 -14.90 -23.70
CA LYS A 423 -3.20 -14.16 -23.59
C LYS A 423 -4.02 -14.67 -22.40
N ILE A 424 -4.60 -13.77 -21.64
CA ILE A 424 -5.58 -14.06 -20.57
C ILE A 424 -6.92 -13.49 -21.03
N GLY A 425 -7.96 -14.33 -21.08
CA GLY A 425 -9.30 -13.97 -21.51
C GLY A 425 -9.32 -13.29 -22.88
N THR A 426 -9.98 -12.13 -22.97
CA THR A 426 -10.04 -11.31 -24.18
C THR A 426 -8.93 -10.25 -24.27
N GLY A 427 -7.97 -10.27 -23.34
CA GLY A 427 -6.89 -9.30 -23.23
C GLY A 427 -5.88 -9.35 -24.38
N ARG A 428 -4.83 -8.51 -24.29
CA ARG A 428 -3.72 -8.52 -25.25
C ARG A 428 -2.81 -9.72 -25.01
N LYS A 429 -2.12 -10.14 -26.08
CA LYS A 429 -1.11 -11.21 -26.02
C LYS A 429 0.24 -10.65 -25.58
N ASP A 430 0.33 -10.26 -24.31
CA ASP A 430 1.48 -9.61 -23.70
C ASP A 430 1.77 -10.15 -22.27
N LYS A 431 1.16 -11.28 -21.89
CA LYS A 431 1.30 -11.88 -20.56
C LYS A 431 2.35 -12.97 -20.56
N GLU A 432 3.05 -13.15 -19.44
CA GLU A 432 3.98 -14.23 -19.18
C GLU A 432 3.34 -15.20 -18.20
N PHE A 433 3.59 -16.51 -18.32
CA PHE A 433 3.10 -17.49 -17.36
C PHE A 433 4.07 -17.63 -16.17
N CYS A 434 5.29 -17.98 -16.49
CA CYS A 434 6.40 -18.17 -15.55
C CYS A 434 7.71 -17.96 -16.33
N ASP A 435 8.85 -18.08 -15.67
CA ASP A 435 10.15 -18.04 -16.35
C ASP A 435 10.54 -19.42 -16.87
N ILE A 436 10.35 -20.45 -16.03
CA ILE A 436 10.72 -21.84 -16.34
C ILE A 436 9.61 -22.77 -15.85
N LEU A 437 9.29 -23.77 -16.66
CA LEU A 437 8.44 -24.89 -16.28
C LEU A 437 9.30 -26.14 -16.18
N ASP A 438 9.27 -26.84 -15.04
CA ASP A 438 10.06 -28.06 -14.80
C ASP A 438 9.15 -29.23 -14.39
N LEU A 439 9.19 -30.30 -15.13
CA LEU A 439 8.50 -31.57 -14.80
C LEU A 439 9.49 -32.46 -14.06
N THR A 440 9.26 -32.65 -12.77
CA THR A 440 10.09 -33.48 -11.91
C THR A 440 9.85 -34.99 -12.15
N ASP A 441 10.79 -35.83 -11.72
CA ASP A 441 10.68 -37.30 -11.80
C ASP A 441 9.48 -37.83 -10.99
N GLU A 442 9.04 -37.10 -9.96
CA GLU A 442 7.86 -37.39 -9.14
C GLU A 442 6.53 -37.04 -9.83
N ARG A 443 6.58 -36.62 -11.10
CA ARG A 443 5.44 -36.19 -11.90
C ARG A 443 4.72 -34.99 -11.32
N THR A 444 5.47 -34.07 -10.70
CA THR A 444 4.96 -32.75 -10.27
C THR A 444 5.51 -31.68 -11.20
N ILE A 445 4.66 -30.79 -11.68
CA ILE A 445 5.10 -29.62 -12.45
C ILE A 445 5.45 -28.50 -11.48
N ARG A 446 6.68 -28.00 -11.58
CA ARG A 446 7.15 -26.80 -10.89
C ARG A 446 7.00 -25.59 -11.80
N ILE A 447 6.24 -24.61 -11.36
CA ILE A 447 6.06 -23.31 -12.01
C ILE A 447 7.06 -22.35 -11.35
N ILE A 448 8.14 -22.01 -12.08
CA ILE A 448 9.29 -21.33 -11.52
C ILE A 448 9.30 -19.87 -11.99
N HIS A 449 9.28 -18.96 -11.04
CA HIS A 449 9.47 -17.52 -11.25
C HIS A 449 10.84 -17.12 -10.71
N CYS A 450 11.63 -16.41 -11.52
CA CYS A 450 12.99 -16.00 -11.20
C CYS A 450 13.10 -14.48 -11.09
N LYS A 451 13.79 -13.97 -10.07
CA LYS A 451 14.14 -12.53 -9.99
C LYS A 451 15.48 -12.32 -9.28
N PRO A 452 16.22 -11.28 -9.65
CA PRO A 452 17.37 -10.87 -8.86
C PRO A 452 16.95 -10.43 -7.46
N TYR A 453 17.53 -11.05 -6.43
CA TYR A 453 17.34 -10.64 -5.03
C TYR A 453 18.19 -9.39 -4.77
N LYS A 454 17.57 -8.20 -4.77
CA LYS A 454 18.26 -6.92 -4.63
C LYS A 454 17.59 -5.96 -3.66
N ASN A 455 16.26 -5.89 -3.67
CA ASN A 455 15.47 -4.96 -2.86
C ASN A 455 14.04 -5.45 -2.68
N THR A 456 13.30 -4.80 -1.78
CA THR A 456 11.91 -5.13 -1.46
C THR A 456 11.00 -5.04 -2.69
N SER A 457 11.17 -4.04 -3.56
CA SER A 457 10.26 -3.83 -4.69
C SER A 457 10.39 -4.91 -5.77
N SER A 458 11.61 -5.37 -6.08
CA SER A 458 11.80 -6.48 -7.04
C SER A 458 11.24 -7.79 -6.51
N THR A 459 11.36 -8.01 -5.21
CA THR A 459 10.86 -9.19 -4.52
C THR A 459 9.33 -9.19 -4.45
N ASN A 460 8.71 -8.04 -4.12
CA ASN A 460 7.25 -7.88 -4.11
C ASN A 460 6.66 -8.03 -5.52
N TYR A 461 7.35 -7.53 -6.54
CA TYR A 461 6.92 -7.73 -7.93
C TYR A 461 6.88 -9.23 -8.29
N LEU A 462 7.90 -9.99 -7.91
CA LEU A 462 7.93 -11.44 -8.10
C LEU A 462 6.72 -12.13 -7.45
N PHE A 463 6.40 -11.78 -6.21
CA PHE A 463 5.28 -12.38 -5.48
C PHE A 463 3.94 -12.07 -6.16
N SER A 464 3.74 -10.83 -6.53
CA SER A 464 2.54 -10.39 -7.22
C SER A 464 2.39 -11.03 -8.61
N GLN A 465 3.49 -11.17 -9.36
CA GLN A 465 3.53 -11.85 -10.66
C GLN A 465 3.15 -13.32 -10.51
N ALA A 466 3.78 -14.03 -9.56
CA ALA A 466 3.47 -15.42 -9.28
C ALA A 466 2.00 -15.61 -8.88
N GLN A 467 1.48 -14.77 -7.99
CA GLN A 467 0.07 -14.84 -7.59
C GLN A 467 -0.88 -14.66 -8.76
N PHE A 468 -0.67 -13.63 -9.57
CA PHE A 468 -1.56 -13.30 -10.69
C PHE A 468 -1.57 -14.39 -11.77
N TYR A 469 -0.39 -14.82 -12.24
CA TYR A 469 -0.33 -15.79 -13.34
C TYR A 469 -0.69 -17.20 -12.89
N CYS A 470 -0.33 -17.60 -11.68
CA CYS A 470 -0.76 -18.90 -11.16
C CYS A 470 -2.28 -18.92 -10.90
N HIS A 471 -2.87 -17.81 -10.45
CA HIS A 471 -4.33 -17.71 -10.36
C HIS A 471 -5.00 -17.81 -11.74
N ALA A 472 -4.49 -17.09 -12.74
CA ALA A 472 -5.01 -17.18 -14.11
C ALA A 472 -4.86 -18.59 -14.69
N PHE A 473 -3.74 -19.28 -14.43
CA PHE A 473 -3.48 -20.64 -14.90
C PHE A 473 -4.55 -21.66 -14.47
N VAL A 474 -5.10 -21.53 -13.28
CA VAL A 474 -6.13 -22.47 -12.77
C VAL A 474 -7.56 -21.99 -13.01
N ASN A 475 -7.77 -20.79 -13.62
CA ASN A 475 -9.10 -20.18 -13.77
C ASN A 475 -9.41 -19.71 -15.20
N ASP A 476 -8.46 -19.65 -16.13
CA ASP A 476 -8.66 -19.10 -17.47
C ASP A 476 -8.31 -20.10 -18.57
N GLN A 477 -9.32 -20.55 -19.31
CA GLN A 477 -9.15 -21.52 -20.40
C GLN A 477 -8.27 -20.97 -21.54
N THR A 478 -8.42 -19.70 -21.91
CA THR A 478 -7.64 -19.08 -22.98
C THR A 478 -6.16 -19.07 -22.63
N PHE A 479 -5.85 -18.79 -21.36
CA PHE A 479 -4.47 -18.82 -20.88
C PHE A 479 -3.87 -20.21 -20.89
N LEU A 480 -4.63 -21.21 -20.45
CA LEU A 480 -4.24 -22.63 -20.51
C LEU A 480 -3.98 -23.07 -21.95
N ASP A 481 -4.85 -22.70 -22.89
CA ASP A 481 -4.69 -23.04 -24.30
C ASP A 481 -3.41 -22.43 -24.89
N ASP A 482 -3.11 -21.17 -24.59
CA ASP A 482 -1.88 -20.49 -25.03
C ASP A 482 -0.62 -21.11 -24.39
N ILE A 483 -0.68 -21.53 -23.11
CA ILE A 483 0.41 -22.28 -22.44
C ILE A 483 0.66 -23.60 -23.16
N ARG A 484 -0.37 -24.39 -23.41
CA ARG A 484 -0.28 -25.65 -24.13
C ARG A 484 0.24 -25.47 -25.57
N LEU A 485 -0.22 -24.43 -26.26
CA LEU A 485 0.25 -24.07 -27.59
C LEU A 485 1.76 -23.75 -27.58
N HIS A 486 2.23 -22.94 -26.63
CA HIS A 486 3.65 -22.60 -26.48
C HIS A 486 4.49 -23.87 -26.28
N ILE A 487 4.04 -24.80 -25.42
CA ILE A 487 4.71 -26.07 -25.20
C ILE A 487 4.74 -26.91 -26.49
N SER A 488 3.63 -27.01 -27.21
CA SER A 488 3.51 -27.81 -28.43
C SER A 488 4.41 -27.35 -29.56
N GLN A 489 4.57 -26.02 -29.68
CA GLN A 489 5.42 -25.37 -30.69
C GLN A 489 6.91 -25.39 -30.33
N GLY A 490 7.23 -25.61 -29.05
CA GLY A 490 8.61 -25.66 -28.56
C GLY A 490 9.39 -26.85 -29.09
N THR A 491 10.72 -26.76 -29.02
CA THR A 491 11.67 -27.82 -29.47
C THR A 491 11.99 -28.84 -28.37
N ASN A 492 11.41 -28.68 -27.18
CA ASN A 492 11.69 -29.56 -26.03
C ASN A 492 11.27 -31.01 -26.29
N THR A 493 12.16 -31.93 -26.01
CA THR A 493 11.93 -33.38 -26.23
C THR A 493 10.85 -33.96 -25.32
N ASN A 494 10.66 -33.39 -24.14
CA ASN A 494 9.67 -33.81 -23.15
C ASN A 494 8.28 -33.18 -23.33
N LYS A 495 8.07 -32.38 -24.38
CA LYS A 495 6.80 -31.64 -24.59
C LYS A 495 5.57 -32.53 -24.55
N LYS A 496 5.67 -33.77 -25.01
CA LYS A 496 4.56 -34.76 -24.94
C LYS A 496 4.17 -35.04 -23.49
N ASN A 497 5.16 -35.28 -22.62
CA ASN A 497 4.90 -35.59 -21.21
C ASN A 497 4.23 -34.40 -20.51
N TYR A 498 4.65 -33.16 -20.84
CA TYR A 498 3.99 -31.94 -20.31
C TYR A 498 2.55 -31.84 -20.80
N LEU A 499 2.27 -32.05 -22.10
CA LEU A 499 0.93 -31.96 -22.66
C LEU A 499 -0.01 -33.09 -22.16
N ASP A 500 0.53 -34.24 -21.85
CA ASP A 500 -0.22 -35.34 -21.23
C ASP A 500 -0.57 -35.02 -19.76
N TYR A 501 0.31 -34.29 -19.07
CA TYR A 501 0.13 -33.88 -17.67
C TYR A 501 -0.79 -32.64 -17.55
N LEU A 502 -0.53 -31.60 -18.34
CA LEU A 502 -1.36 -30.41 -18.46
C LEU A 502 -2.63 -30.76 -19.24
N LYS A 503 -3.73 -30.98 -18.55
CA LYS A 503 -5.03 -31.24 -19.19
C LYS A 503 -5.45 -30.14 -20.13
N SER A 504 -6.31 -30.43 -21.10
CA SER A 504 -6.79 -29.45 -22.07
C SER A 504 -7.96 -28.63 -21.57
N ASP A 505 -8.72 -29.15 -20.62
CA ASP A 505 -9.87 -28.47 -20.02
C ASP A 505 -9.47 -27.87 -18.67
N ILE A 506 -9.80 -26.62 -18.48
CA ILE A 506 -9.52 -25.91 -17.22
C ILE A 506 -10.20 -26.57 -16.02
N ALA A 507 -11.34 -27.21 -16.22
CA ALA A 507 -12.05 -27.95 -15.17
C ALA A 507 -11.26 -29.15 -14.63
N ASP A 508 -10.29 -29.66 -15.41
CA ASP A 508 -9.41 -30.77 -15.04
C ASP A 508 -8.06 -30.32 -14.49
N ILE A 509 -7.83 -28.99 -14.37
CA ILE A 509 -6.62 -28.43 -13.77
C ILE A 509 -6.81 -28.26 -12.27
N TYR A 510 -6.07 -29.03 -11.51
CA TYR A 510 -6.10 -28.99 -10.05
C TYR A 510 -4.78 -28.43 -9.51
N GLY A 511 -4.83 -27.34 -8.78
CA GLY A 511 -3.63 -26.70 -8.21
C GLY A 511 -2.72 -27.65 -7.43
N LYS A 512 -3.31 -28.67 -6.76
CA LYS A 512 -2.57 -29.70 -6.00
C LYS A 512 -1.54 -30.49 -6.81
N ASP A 513 -1.67 -30.50 -8.14
CA ASP A 513 -0.75 -31.22 -9.04
C ASP A 513 0.47 -30.35 -9.43
N TYR A 514 0.52 -29.09 -8.97
CA TYR A 514 1.54 -28.10 -9.30
C TYR A 514 2.16 -27.48 -8.05
N THR A 515 3.45 -27.17 -8.14
CA THR A 515 4.20 -26.44 -7.10
C THR A 515 4.70 -25.10 -7.66
N VAL A 516 4.49 -24.03 -6.93
CA VAL A 516 5.02 -22.72 -7.31
C VAL A 516 6.39 -22.51 -6.65
N CYS A 517 7.40 -22.15 -7.45
CA CYS A 517 8.76 -21.95 -6.98
C CYS A 517 9.22 -20.52 -7.25
N LEU A 518 9.71 -19.84 -6.21
CA LEU A 518 10.24 -18.50 -6.25
C LEU A 518 11.76 -18.57 -6.16
N TRP A 519 12.47 -18.32 -7.24
CA TRP A 519 13.92 -18.37 -7.29
C TRP A 519 14.50 -16.96 -7.21
N LEU A 520 15.17 -16.67 -6.12
CA LEU A 520 15.80 -15.39 -5.83
C LEU A 520 17.30 -15.47 -6.12
N LEU A 521 17.74 -14.77 -7.19
CA LEU A 521 19.11 -14.80 -7.68
C LEU A 521 19.96 -13.80 -6.91
N TYR A 522 20.93 -14.25 -6.13
CA TYR A 522 21.84 -13.38 -5.39
C TYR A 522 23.30 -13.48 -5.90
N ASP A 523 24.09 -12.44 -5.68
CA ASP A 523 25.52 -12.46 -6.07
C ASP A 523 26.29 -13.43 -5.17
N GLN A 524 26.91 -14.46 -5.75
CA GLN A 524 27.65 -15.47 -5.00
C GLN A 524 28.79 -14.90 -4.13
N ARG A 525 29.24 -13.66 -4.38
CA ARG A 525 30.25 -12.97 -3.58
C ARG A 525 29.69 -12.39 -2.28
N THR A 526 28.39 -12.32 -2.14
CA THR A 526 27.73 -11.86 -0.91
C THR A 526 27.42 -13.04 -0.01
N LYS A 527 27.12 -12.75 1.26
CA LYS A 527 26.57 -13.77 2.16
C LYS A 527 25.29 -14.37 1.57
N ALA A 528 25.18 -15.68 1.60
CA ALA A 528 23.96 -16.36 1.19
C ALA A 528 22.78 -15.89 2.05
N PRO A 529 21.72 -15.34 1.44
CA PRO A 529 20.53 -14.95 2.18
C PRO A 529 19.72 -16.19 2.59
N ILE A 530 18.92 -16.04 3.62
CA ILE A 530 17.91 -16.99 4.09
C ILE A 530 16.53 -16.32 4.09
N LYS A 531 15.47 -17.09 4.21
CA LYS A 531 14.10 -16.56 4.20
C LYS A 531 13.82 -15.49 5.27
N GLN A 532 14.55 -15.52 6.41
CA GLN A 532 14.48 -14.52 7.47
C GLN A 532 15.15 -13.18 7.10
N ASP A 533 16.06 -13.18 6.10
CA ASP A 533 16.70 -11.94 5.61
C ASP A 533 15.78 -11.13 4.67
N ILE A 534 14.62 -11.68 4.30
CA ILE A 534 13.59 -10.95 3.54
C ILE A 534 13.01 -9.85 4.44
N PRO A 535 12.93 -8.59 3.98
CA PRO A 535 12.31 -7.51 4.74
C PRO A 535 10.89 -7.85 5.20
N LEU A 536 10.48 -7.40 6.39
CA LEU A 536 9.20 -7.77 7.03
C LEU A 536 8.00 -7.53 6.12
N MET A 537 7.95 -6.38 5.45
CA MET A 537 6.84 -6.07 4.52
C MET A 537 6.83 -7.00 3.31
N ALA A 538 7.98 -7.44 2.84
CA ALA A 538 8.07 -8.43 1.78
C ALA A 538 7.70 -9.85 2.29
N GLN A 539 8.05 -10.19 3.54
CA GLN A 539 7.55 -11.43 4.17
C GLN A 539 6.02 -11.42 4.30
N TYR A 540 5.44 -10.26 4.62
CA TYR A 540 4.00 -10.10 4.68
C TYR A 540 3.33 -10.31 3.30
N GLU A 541 3.83 -9.67 2.24
CA GLU A 541 3.33 -9.88 0.87
C GLU A 541 3.50 -11.36 0.44
N LEU A 542 4.63 -11.98 0.80
CA LEU A 542 4.86 -13.40 0.57
C LEU A 542 3.85 -14.28 1.31
N LYS A 543 3.49 -13.93 2.56
CA LYS A 543 2.44 -14.62 3.32
C LYS A 543 1.09 -14.54 2.59
N LEU A 544 0.68 -13.34 2.16
CA LEU A 544 -0.58 -13.15 1.44
C LEU A 544 -0.63 -13.96 0.14
N MET A 545 0.42 -13.90 -0.66
CA MET A 545 0.55 -14.67 -1.89
C MET A 545 0.51 -16.19 -1.61
N HIS A 546 1.28 -16.66 -0.62
CA HIS A 546 1.31 -18.05 -0.21
C HIS A 546 -0.09 -18.54 0.21
N GLU A 547 -0.79 -17.78 1.04
CA GLU A 547 -2.14 -18.13 1.50
C GLU A 547 -3.15 -18.14 0.35
N HIS A 548 -3.05 -17.20 -0.58
CA HIS A 548 -3.89 -17.19 -1.78
C HIS A 548 -3.65 -18.44 -2.63
N LEU A 549 -2.41 -18.75 -2.94
CA LEU A 549 -2.06 -19.89 -3.79
C LEU A 549 -2.38 -21.23 -3.11
N ARG A 550 -2.14 -21.35 -1.79
CA ARG A 550 -2.40 -22.59 -1.04
C ARG A 550 -3.88 -22.79 -0.71
N ASN A 551 -4.57 -21.74 -0.27
CA ASN A 551 -5.92 -21.85 0.28
C ASN A 551 -7.01 -21.65 -0.78
N ILE A 552 -6.78 -20.78 -1.78
CA ILE A 552 -7.76 -20.48 -2.85
C ILE A 552 -7.46 -21.32 -4.09
N CYS A 553 -6.26 -21.20 -4.65
CA CYS A 553 -5.87 -21.91 -5.87
C CYS A 553 -5.50 -23.39 -5.62
N LYS A 554 -5.30 -23.79 -4.36
CA LYS A 554 -5.02 -25.16 -3.92
C LYS A 554 -3.71 -25.76 -4.48
N PHE A 555 -2.70 -24.94 -4.77
CA PHE A 555 -1.39 -25.45 -5.16
C PHE A 555 -0.80 -26.36 -4.07
N SER A 556 -0.02 -27.37 -4.50
CA SER A 556 0.59 -28.37 -3.59
C SER A 556 1.56 -27.72 -2.61
N ASP A 557 2.36 -26.76 -3.07
CA ASP A 557 3.27 -25.99 -2.25
C ASP A 557 3.67 -24.66 -2.91
N VAL A 558 4.23 -23.75 -2.10
CA VAL A 558 4.91 -22.52 -2.52
C VAL A 558 6.29 -22.51 -1.88
N ILE A 559 7.31 -22.65 -2.71
CA ILE A 559 8.69 -22.88 -2.29
C ILE A 559 9.55 -21.67 -2.66
N ILE A 560 10.38 -21.23 -1.72
CA ILE A 560 11.40 -20.21 -2.00
C ILE A 560 12.78 -20.87 -2.12
N ARG A 561 13.62 -20.36 -3.02
CA ARG A 561 14.98 -20.84 -3.21
C ARG A 561 15.91 -19.66 -3.52
N PHE A 562 17.01 -19.53 -2.80
CA PHE A 562 18.06 -18.59 -3.09
C PHE A 562 19.15 -19.23 -3.97
N ILE A 563 19.40 -18.62 -5.13
CA ILE A 563 20.31 -19.15 -6.14
C ILE A 563 21.54 -18.25 -6.25
N PRO A 564 22.77 -18.75 -5.95
CA PRO A 564 23.99 -17.99 -6.15
C PRO A 564 24.32 -17.86 -7.64
N VAL A 565 24.52 -16.63 -8.12
CA VAL A 565 24.85 -16.35 -9.51
C VAL A 565 26.12 -15.48 -9.60
N ILE A 566 26.82 -15.56 -10.73
CA ILE A 566 27.94 -14.66 -11.04
C ILE A 566 27.40 -13.40 -11.70
N ARG A 567 27.76 -12.23 -11.15
CA ARG A 567 27.42 -10.91 -11.69
C ARG A 567 28.69 -10.13 -11.99
N LYS A 568 28.67 -9.30 -13.04
CA LYS A 568 29.71 -8.33 -13.30
C LYS A 568 29.28 -6.94 -12.86
N ASN A 569 30.20 -6.18 -12.32
CA ASN A 569 30.00 -4.76 -12.04
C ASN A 569 30.28 -3.97 -13.32
N TYR A 570 29.22 -3.59 -14.03
CA TYR A 570 29.34 -2.74 -15.21
C TYR A 570 29.27 -1.27 -14.78
N ILE A 571 30.36 -0.55 -15.06
CA ILE A 571 30.42 0.91 -14.93
C ILE A 571 30.23 1.49 -16.34
N ARG A 572 29.10 2.10 -16.62
CA ARG A 572 28.90 2.87 -17.84
C ARG A 572 29.50 4.26 -17.64
N SER A 573 30.66 4.50 -18.23
CA SER A 573 31.12 5.85 -18.54
C SER A 573 30.47 6.25 -19.85
N ILE A 574 29.74 7.34 -19.88
CA ILE A 574 29.25 7.92 -21.13
C ILE A 574 30.44 8.62 -21.75
N SER A 575 30.86 8.12 -22.93
CA SER A 575 31.75 8.87 -23.82
C SER A 575 30.97 10.05 -24.39
N HIS A 576 31.47 11.25 -24.19
CA HIS A 576 30.99 12.50 -24.80
C HIS A 576 30.99 12.44 -26.31
#